data_fd1babfb2211ee0c50ac2011f0dfd00f
#
_entry.id   fd1babfb2211ee0c50ac2011f0dfd00f
#
_cell.length_a   1.000
_cell.length_b   1.000
_cell.length_c   1.000
_cell.angle_alpha   90.00
_cell.angle_beta   90.00
_cell.angle_gamma   90.00
#
_symmetry.space_group_name_H-M   'P 1'
#
loop_
_entity.id
_entity.type
_entity.pdbx_description
1 polymer ?
#
loop_
_entity_poly.entity_id
_entity_poly.type
_entity_poly.pdbx_seq_one_letter_code
_entity_poly.pdbx_strand_id
1 'polypeptide(L)'
;MEEQANKILVELLQKASNGIDAAVSFSQAQIPDVVHQLLLWNVVDSLIKTLMAILTIPLVFWFMKKQCQRVETGKIGDEGYSWEKGNPKYRPTMVWDSKGDINLLIIPLVGVLTLWGIFIIGVVTNMTWLKIWLAPKLYLIEYAASLVK
;
A
#
# COMPACT_ATOMS: atom_id res chain seq x y z
N MET A 1 -20.47 37.54 -53.61
CA MET A 1 -20.73 37.06 -52.21
C MET A 1 -20.19 35.65 -51.94
N GLU A 2 -20.33 34.72 -52.90
CA GLU A 2 -19.78 33.34 -52.73
C GLU A 2 -18.26 33.29 -52.60
N GLU A 3 -17.55 34.11 -53.34
CA GLU A 3 -16.09 34.15 -53.30
C GLU A 3 -15.50 34.63 -51.98
N GLN A 4 -16.21 35.54 -51.28
CA GLN A 4 -15.83 36.00 -49.96
C GLN A 4 -16.12 34.94 -48.89
N ALA A 5 -17.25 34.22 -49.01
CA ALA A 5 -17.59 33.13 -48.12
C ALA A 5 -16.61 31.99 -48.23
N ASN A 6 -16.20 31.63 -49.44
CA ASN A 6 -15.18 30.59 -49.68
C ASN A 6 -13.83 30.99 -49.11
N LYS A 7 -13.39 32.24 -49.25
CA LYS A 7 -12.14 32.73 -48.64
C LYS A 7 -12.14 32.63 -47.12
N ILE A 8 -13.25 33.05 -46.49
CA ILE A 8 -13.40 32.98 -45.04
C ILE A 8 -13.38 31.51 -44.59
N LEU A 9 -14.04 30.62 -45.32
CA LEU A 9 -14.11 29.19 -44.97
C LEU A 9 -12.72 28.53 -45.10
N VAL A 10 -11.93 28.83 -46.13
CA VAL A 10 -10.57 28.36 -46.29
C VAL A 10 -9.67 28.90 -45.17
N GLU A 11 -9.80 30.16 -44.79
CA GLU A 11 -9.01 30.76 -43.72
C GLU A 11 -9.35 30.18 -42.37
N LEU A 12 -10.62 29.86 -42.07
CA LEU A 12 -11.03 29.16 -40.88
C LEU A 12 -10.54 27.73 -40.81
N LEU A 13 -10.60 27.01 -41.96
CA LEU A 13 -10.07 25.64 -42.05
C LEU A 13 -8.55 25.63 -41.85
N GLN A 14 -7.84 26.60 -42.38
CA GLN A 14 -6.39 26.72 -42.25
C GLN A 14 -5.99 27.07 -40.80
N LYS A 15 -6.76 27.95 -40.12
CA LYS A 15 -6.58 28.25 -38.69
C LYS A 15 -6.89 27.04 -37.80
N ALA A 16 -7.93 26.28 -38.13
CA ALA A 16 -8.27 25.07 -37.41
C ALA A 16 -7.18 23.99 -37.59
N SER A 17 -6.70 23.79 -38.81
CA SER A 17 -5.59 22.87 -39.11
C SER A 17 -4.32 23.24 -38.34
N ASN A 18 -3.91 24.51 -38.41
CA ASN A 18 -2.74 24.99 -37.66
C ASN A 18 -2.87 24.85 -36.16
N GLY A 19 -4.11 25.03 -35.63
CA GLY A 19 -4.42 24.81 -34.21
C GLY A 19 -4.29 23.35 -33.81
N ILE A 20 -4.74 22.43 -34.67
CA ILE A 20 -4.62 20.98 -34.45
C ILE A 20 -3.15 20.58 -34.52
N ASP A 21 -2.40 21.03 -35.51
CA ASP A 21 -0.97 20.72 -35.65
C ASP A 21 -0.15 21.26 -34.46
N ALA A 22 -0.48 22.45 -33.96
CA ALA A 22 0.15 23.02 -32.77
C ALA A 22 -0.21 22.20 -31.50
N ALA A 23 -1.45 21.78 -31.38
CA ALA A 23 -1.88 20.92 -30.24
C ALA A 23 -1.21 19.56 -30.30
N VAL A 24 -1.08 18.94 -31.48
CA VAL A 24 -0.42 17.66 -31.66
C VAL A 24 1.08 17.78 -31.34
N SER A 25 1.76 18.82 -31.88
CA SER A 25 3.18 19.04 -31.60
C SER A 25 3.45 19.34 -30.12
N PHE A 26 2.58 20.11 -29.46
CA PHE A 26 2.66 20.37 -28.04
C PHE A 26 2.47 19.08 -27.23
N SER A 27 1.46 18.26 -27.57
CA SER A 27 1.22 17.00 -26.88
C SER A 27 2.39 16.02 -27.07
N GLN A 28 2.94 15.92 -28.27
CA GLN A 28 4.11 15.06 -28.55
C GLN A 28 5.36 15.49 -27.77
N ALA A 29 5.56 16.79 -27.59
CA ALA A 29 6.69 17.30 -26.81
C ALA A 29 6.52 17.07 -25.29
N GLN A 30 5.28 17.12 -24.80
CA GLN A 30 4.98 16.96 -23.36
C GLN A 30 4.79 15.50 -22.93
N ILE A 31 4.36 14.61 -23.83
CA ILE A 31 4.12 13.19 -23.51
C ILE A 31 5.33 12.52 -22.84
N PRO A 32 6.58 12.68 -23.33
CA PRO A 32 7.73 12.04 -22.67
C PRO A 32 7.93 12.47 -21.22
N ASP A 33 7.73 13.75 -20.94
CA ASP A 33 7.90 14.31 -19.60
C ASP A 33 6.79 13.84 -18.64
N VAL A 34 5.53 13.86 -19.07
CA VAL A 34 4.39 13.34 -18.31
C VAL A 34 4.53 11.86 -18.02
N VAL A 35 4.97 11.07 -19.00
CA VAL A 35 5.25 9.65 -18.83
C VAL A 35 6.37 9.42 -17.82
N HIS A 36 7.43 10.20 -17.87
CA HIS A 36 8.54 10.12 -16.92
C HIS A 36 8.08 10.46 -15.49
N GLN A 37 7.30 11.52 -15.32
CA GLN A 37 6.73 11.91 -14.02
C GLN A 37 5.79 10.83 -13.48
N LEU A 38 4.93 10.23 -14.32
CA LEU A 38 4.05 9.14 -13.94
C LEU A 38 4.84 7.92 -13.44
N LEU A 39 5.88 7.53 -14.18
CA LEU A 39 6.75 6.41 -13.78
C LEU A 39 7.45 6.69 -12.46
N LEU A 40 8.05 7.87 -12.31
CA LEU A 40 8.69 8.29 -11.06
C LEU A 40 7.72 8.24 -9.87
N TRP A 41 6.52 8.79 -10.03
CA TRP A 41 5.52 8.78 -8.98
C TRP A 41 5.17 7.36 -8.54
N ASN A 42 4.90 6.46 -9.49
CA ASN A 42 4.56 5.07 -9.20
C ASN A 42 5.72 4.29 -8.57
N VAL A 43 6.96 4.57 -8.98
CA VAL A 43 8.16 3.99 -8.33
C VAL A 43 8.27 4.44 -6.90
N VAL A 44 8.18 5.75 -6.62
CA VAL A 44 8.33 6.32 -5.27
C VAL A 44 7.22 5.82 -4.35
N ASP A 45 5.97 5.86 -4.78
CA ASP A 45 4.81 5.37 -4.01
C ASP A 45 4.95 3.87 -3.66
N SER A 46 5.29 3.05 -4.65
CA SER A 46 5.48 1.61 -4.44
C SER A 46 6.70 1.31 -3.56
N LEU A 47 7.78 2.06 -3.70
CA LEU A 47 8.99 1.90 -2.90
C LEU A 47 8.73 2.27 -1.43
N ILE A 48 8.01 3.37 -1.18
CA ILE A 48 7.61 3.77 0.18
C ILE A 48 6.76 2.66 0.82
N LYS A 49 5.76 2.13 0.12
CA LYS A 49 4.91 1.03 0.61
C LYS A 49 5.75 -0.21 0.94
N THR A 50 6.71 -0.56 0.10
CA THR A 50 7.60 -1.69 0.32
C THR A 50 8.50 -1.48 1.54
N LEU A 51 9.08 -0.30 1.71
CA LEU A 51 9.90 0.05 2.87
C LEU A 51 9.09 0.01 4.16
N MET A 52 7.89 0.57 4.17
CA MET A 52 6.98 0.51 5.31
C MET A 52 6.63 -0.94 5.67
N ALA A 53 6.34 -1.79 4.70
CA ALA A 53 6.09 -3.22 4.91
C ALA A 53 7.29 -3.91 5.56
N ILE A 54 8.50 -3.69 5.05
CA ILE A 54 9.74 -4.28 5.60
C ILE A 54 9.97 -3.82 7.05
N LEU A 55 9.75 -2.55 7.36
CA LEU A 55 9.94 -2.01 8.70
C LEU A 55 8.92 -2.56 9.71
N THR A 56 7.70 -2.87 9.28
CA THR A 56 6.69 -3.42 10.17
C THR A 56 6.97 -4.87 10.57
N ILE A 57 7.69 -5.66 9.76
CA ILE A 57 7.99 -7.07 10.05
C ILE A 57 8.73 -7.24 11.38
N PRO A 58 9.92 -6.64 11.60
CA PRO A 58 10.64 -6.81 12.87
C PRO A 58 9.88 -6.21 14.06
N LEU A 59 9.10 -5.13 13.83
CA LEU A 59 8.31 -4.50 14.86
C LEU A 59 7.18 -5.40 15.34
N VAL A 60 6.43 -6.02 14.42
CA VAL A 60 5.38 -6.99 14.75
C VAL A 60 5.98 -8.22 15.42
N PHE A 61 7.12 -8.73 14.93
CA PHE A 61 7.78 -9.88 15.53
C PHE A 61 8.23 -9.59 16.97
N TRP A 62 8.83 -8.41 17.22
CA TRP A 62 9.22 -7.98 18.56
C TRP A 62 8.01 -7.84 19.50
N PHE A 63 6.93 -7.24 19.00
CA PHE A 63 5.68 -7.08 19.74
C PHE A 63 5.11 -8.45 20.10
N MET A 64 5.00 -9.39 19.15
CA MET A 64 4.49 -10.73 19.39
C MET A 64 5.34 -11.50 20.37
N LYS A 65 6.67 -11.42 20.26
CA LYS A 65 7.59 -12.03 21.23
C LYS A 65 7.29 -11.56 22.65
N LYS A 66 7.05 -10.24 22.82
CA LYS A 66 6.73 -9.67 24.12
C LYS A 66 5.37 -10.11 24.66
N GLN A 67 4.35 -10.27 23.79
CA GLN A 67 3.01 -10.71 24.18
C GLN A 67 2.95 -12.22 24.51
N CYS A 68 3.78 -13.03 23.86
CA CYS A 68 3.83 -14.47 24.09
C CYS A 68 4.67 -14.86 25.31
N GLN A 69 5.50 -13.96 25.86
CA GLN A 69 6.31 -14.24 27.03
C GLN A 69 5.45 -14.33 28.28
N ARG A 70 5.52 -15.46 29.00
CA ARG A 70 4.96 -15.61 30.33
C ARG A 70 5.97 -15.12 31.36
N VAL A 71 5.67 -14.02 32.03
CA VAL A 71 6.50 -13.47 33.09
C VAL A 71 5.79 -13.68 34.42
N GLU A 72 6.36 -14.50 35.30
CA GLU A 72 5.85 -14.68 36.65
C GLU A 72 6.05 -13.40 37.47
N THR A 73 4.98 -12.92 38.10
CA THR A 73 5.00 -11.68 38.88
C THR A 73 4.90 -11.96 40.38
N GLY A 74 4.52 -13.19 40.76
CA GLY A 74 4.34 -13.59 42.14
C GLY A 74 3.46 -14.84 42.28
N LYS A 75 2.82 -15.00 43.44
CA LYS A 75 1.85 -16.07 43.69
C LYS A 75 0.46 -15.48 43.90
N ILE A 76 -0.57 -16.23 43.54
CA ILE A 76 -1.97 -15.86 43.79
C ILE A 76 -2.20 -15.93 45.30
N GLY A 77 -2.59 -14.79 45.91
CA GLY A 77 -2.91 -14.66 47.31
C GLY A 77 -4.38 -14.95 47.61
N ASP A 78 -4.92 -14.28 48.64
CA ASP A 78 -6.31 -14.44 49.07
C ASP A 78 -7.37 -13.90 48.11
N GLU A 79 -6.93 -13.21 47.02
CA GLU A 79 -7.80 -12.67 45.98
C GLU A 79 -8.36 -13.77 45.03
N GLY A 80 -7.76 -14.98 45.03
CA GLY A 80 -8.19 -16.12 44.22
C GLY A 80 -9.08 -17.10 44.96
N TYR A 81 -9.66 -18.06 44.21
CA TYR A 81 -10.38 -19.17 44.83
C TYR A 81 -9.43 -20.00 45.70
N SER A 82 -9.96 -20.71 46.74
CA SER A 82 -9.16 -21.45 47.71
C SER A 82 -8.21 -22.49 47.10
N TRP A 83 -8.58 -23.07 45.92
CA TRP A 83 -7.73 -24.01 45.15
C TRP A 83 -6.68 -23.35 44.28
N GLU A 84 -6.74 -22.03 44.09
CA GLU A 84 -5.78 -21.26 43.30
C GLU A 84 -4.67 -20.64 44.16
N LYS A 85 -4.86 -20.61 45.47
CA LYS A 85 -3.87 -20.06 46.41
C LYS A 85 -2.52 -20.76 46.28
N GLY A 86 -1.48 -19.96 46.12
CA GLY A 86 -0.10 -20.44 45.97
C GLY A 86 0.33 -20.76 44.53
N ASN A 87 -0.60 -20.76 43.55
CA ASN A 87 -0.23 -20.91 42.14
C ASN A 87 0.51 -19.68 41.64
N PRO A 88 1.41 -19.82 40.62
CA PRO A 88 2.12 -18.71 40.05
C PRO A 88 1.17 -17.71 39.39
N LYS A 89 1.37 -16.42 39.69
CA LYS A 89 0.64 -15.29 39.06
C LYS A 89 1.49 -14.74 37.93
N TYR A 90 0.91 -14.65 36.73
CA TYR A 90 1.58 -14.15 35.57
C TYR A 90 1.19 -12.70 35.25
N ARG A 91 2.06 -11.98 34.56
CA ARG A 91 1.75 -10.65 34.06
C ARG A 91 0.71 -10.79 32.94
N PRO A 92 -0.47 -10.14 33.04
CA PRO A 92 -1.48 -10.20 31.99
C PRO A 92 -0.96 -9.55 30.69
N THR A 93 -1.15 -10.26 29.58
CA THR A 93 -0.83 -9.82 28.23
C THR A 93 -2.06 -10.01 27.34
N MET A 94 -1.96 -9.66 26.05
CA MET A 94 -3.06 -9.96 25.12
C MET A 94 -3.25 -11.47 24.88
N VAL A 95 -2.19 -12.27 25.09
CA VAL A 95 -2.21 -13.73 24.87
C VAL A 95 -2.52 -14.48 26.17
N TRP A 96 -1.96 -14.03 27.30
CA TRP A 96 -2.05 -14.73 28.59
C TRP A 96 -2.77 -13.90 29.65
N ASP A 97 -3.65 -14.54 30.38
CA ASP A 97 -4.27 -13.95 31.57
C ASP A 97 -3.34 -14.08 32.80
N SER A 98 -3.74 -13.43 33.90
CA SER A 98 -3.01 -13.44 35.17
C SER A 98 -2.83 -14.83 35.77
N LYS A 99 -3.69 -15.79 35.41
CA LYS A 99 -3.66 -17.20 35.83
C LYS A 99 -2.80 -18.08 34.90
N GLY A 100 -2.32 -17.53 33.75
CA GLY A 100 -1.58 -18.27 32.74
C GLY A 100 -2.46 -18.96 31.71
N ASP A 101 -3.76 -18.70 31.73
CA ASP A 101 -4.71 -19.17 30.72
C ASP A 101 -4.72 -18.27 29.50
N ILE A 102 -5.30 -18.74 28.41
CA ILE A 102 -5.42 -17.96 27.18
C ILE A 102 -6.44 -16.84 27.39
N ASN A 103 -6.00 -15.60 27.15
CA ASN A 103 -6.87 -14.43 27.26
C ASN A 103 -7.78 -14.31 26.03
N LEU A 104 -9.05 -13.92 26.25
CA LEU A 104 -10.01 -13.67 25.17
C LEU A 104 -9.52 -12.60 24.17
N LEU A 105 -8.63 -11.70 24.59
CA LEU A 105 -7.99 -10.69 23.74
C LEU A 105 -7.11 -11.27 22.62
N ILE A 106 -6.86 -12.57 22.62
CA ILE A 106 -6.19 -13.26 21.51
C ILE A 106 -7.02 -13.20 20.23
N ILE A 107 -8.35 -13.17 20.31
CA ILE A 107 -9.25 -13.17 19.14
C ILE A 107 -9.03 -11.90 18.29
N PRO A 108 -9.18 -10.67 18.81
CA PRO A 108 -8.89 -9.49 18.03
C PRO A 108 -7.42 -9.38 17.62
N LEU A 109 -6.48 -9.88 18.42
CA LEU A 109 -5.06 -9.92 18.06
C LEU A 109 -4.82 -10.76 16.80
N VAL A 110 -5.38 -11.97 16.73
CA VAL A 110 -5.30 -12.83 15.54
C VAL A 110 -5.92 -12.16 14.32
N GLY A 111 -7.09 -11.49 14.49
CA GLY A 111 -7.72 -10.72 13.41
C GLY A 111 -6.80 -9.64 12.83
N VAL A 112 -6.19 -8.84 13.70
CA VAL A 112 -5.24 -7.79 13.27
C VAL A 112 -4.01 -8.39 12.57
N LEU A 113 -3.44 -9.47 13.09
CA LEU A 113 -2.30 -10.16 12.46
C LEU A 113 -2.65 -10.74 11.09
N THR A 114 -3.87 -11.26 10.93
CA THR A 114 -4.34 -11.77 9.63
C THR A 114 -4.44 -10.64 8.61
N LEU A 115 -5.06 -9.51 8.98
CA LEU A 115 -5.15 -8.33 8.12
C LEU A 115 -3.77 -7.78 7.75
N TRP A 116 -2.85 -7.73 8.71
CA TRP A 116 -1.47 -7.34 8.47
C TRP A 116 -0.77 -8.30 7.50
N GLY A 117 -0.95 -9.61 7.65
CA GLY A 117 -0.40 -10.62 6.74
C GLY A 117 -0.92 -10.45 5.30
N ILE A 118 -2.23 -10.20 5.13
CA ILE A 118 -2.83 -9.91 3.82
C ILE A 118 -2.21 -8.64 3.22
N PHE A 119 -2.02 -7.59 4.01
CA PHE A 119 -1.34 -6.37 3.57
C PHE A 119 0.07 -6.63 3.07
N ILE A 120 0.89 -7.39 3.82
CA ILE A 120 2.26 -7.75 3.40
C ILE A 120 2.25 -8.54 2.09
N ILE A 121 1.38 -9.54 1.95
CA ILE A 121 1.24 -10.31 0.71
C ILE A 121 0.86 -9.37 -0.45
N GLY A 122 -0.09 -8.46 -0.24
CA GLY A 122 -0.47 -7.46 -1.24
C GLY A 122 0.69 -6.57 -1.69
N VAL A 123 1.53 -6.12 -0.78
CA VAL A 123 2.71 -5.32 -1.11
C VAL A 123 3.76 -6.14 -1.88
N VAL A 124 4.01 -7.38 -1.46
CA VAL A 124 5.01 -8.26 -2.11
C VAL A 124 4.58 -8.66 -3.52
N THR A 125 3.28 -8.96 -3.72
CA THR A 125 2.75 -9.32 -5.05
C THR A 125 2.69 -8.13 -6.02
N ASN A 126 2.56 -6.91 -5.50
CA ASN A 126 2.43 -5.67 -6.28
C ASN A 126 3.68 -4.79 -6.19
N MET A 127 4.88 -5.36 -6.34
CA MET A 127 6.13 -4.61 -6.39
C MET A 127 6.26 -3.79 -7.69
N THR A 128 5.44 -2.76 -7.84
CA THR A 128 5.40 -1.91 -9.05
C THR A 128 6.73 -1.24 -9.32
N TRP A 129 7.46 -0.80 -8.30
CA TRP A 129 8.79 -0.21 -8.46
C TRP A 129 9.77 -1.17 -9.15
N LEU A 130 9.70 -2.47 -8.84
CA LEU A 130 10.55 -3.49 -9.46
C LEU A 130 10.15 -3.74 -10.92
N LYS A 131 8.83 -3.79 -11.21
CA LYS A 131 8.32 -3.91 -12.59
C LYS A 131 8.79 -2.73 -13.46
N ILE A 132 8.70 -1.51 -12.96
CA ILE A 132 9.12 -0.31 -13.68
C ILE A 132 10.64 -0.31 -13.90
N TRP A 133 11.41 -0.74 -12.91
CA TRP A 133 12.86 -0.80 -13.01
C TRP A 133 13.33 -1.85 -14.01
N LEU A 134 12.72 -3.05 -14.04
CA LEU A 134 13.09 -4.14 -14.95
C LEU A 134 12.55 -3.94 -16.37
N ALA A 135 11.30 -3.47 -16.51
CA ALA A 135 10.60 -3.42 -17.78
C ALA A 135 9.64 -2.21 -17.87
N PRO A 136 10.16 -0.98 -17.98
CA PRO A 136 9.33 0.23 -17.98
C PRO A 136 8.32 0.26 -19.14
N LYS A 137 8.70 -0.26 -20.31
CA LYS A 137 7.82 -0.32 -21.48
C LYS A 137 6.64 -1.27 -21.28
N LEU A 138 6.89 -2.41 -20.63
CA LEU A 138 5.83 -3.38 -20.32
C LEU A 138 4.82 -2.78 -19.33
N TYR A 139 5.32 -2.11 -18.30
CA TYR A 139 4.48 -1.42 -17.32
C TYR A 139 3.58 -0.37 -17.97
N LEU A 140 4.10 0.42 -18.91
CA LEU A 140 3.31 1.42 -19.64
C LEU A 140 2.22 0.79 -20.50
N ILE A 141 2.49 -0.36 -21.12
CA ILE A 141 1.48 -1.11 -21.89
C ILE A 141 0.39 -1.65 -20.98
N GLU A 142 0.74 -2.26 -19.84
CA GLU A 142 -0.23 -2.72 -18.82
C GLU A 142 -1.08 -1.55 -18.30
N TYR A 143 -0.45 -0.43 -18.00
CA TYR A 143 -1.13 0.78 -17.51
C TYR A 143 -2.11 1.32 -18.56
N ALA A 144 -1.68 1.47 -19.82
CA ALA A 144 -2.55 1.89 -20.91
C ALA A 144 -3.72 0.93 -21.12
N ALA A 145 -3.48 -0.38 -21.07
CA ALA A 145 -4.54 -1.38 -21.17
C ALA A 145 -5.56 -1.31 -20.03
N SER A 146 -5.13 -0.91 -18.83
CA SER A 146 -6.02 -0.73 -17.68
C SER A 146 -6.95 0.48 -17.80
N LEU A 147 -6.55 1.51 -18.57
CA LEU A 147 -7.35 2.72 -18.81
C LEU A 147 -8.48 2.50 -19.83
N VAL A 148 -8.38 1.46 -20.66
CA VAL A 148 -9.36 1.15 -21.73
C VAL A 148 -10.46 0.20 -21.24
N LYS A 149 -10.33 -0.37 -20.04
CA LYS A 149 -11.37 -1.21 -19.39
C LYS A 149 -12.37 -0.35 -18.62
#